data_38a3f231e4a647ff0a86d3d3416e4302
#
_entry.id   38a3f231e4a647ff0a86d3d3416e4302
#
_cell.length_a   1.000
_cell.length_b   1.000
_cell.length_c   1.000
_cell.angle_alpha   90.00
_cell.angle_beta   90.00
_cell.angle_gamma   90.00
#
_symmetry.space_group_name_H-M   'P 1'
#
loop_
_entity.id
_entity.type
_entity.pdbx_description
1 polymer ?
#
loop_
_entity_poly.entity_id
_entity_poly.type
_entity_poly.pdbx_seq_one_letter_code
_entity_poly.pdbx_strand_id
1 'polypeptide(L)'
;MTDLLIPGLLTIVCIIALHKKESAYDLLVEGAADGLRLLKSIVPTLVILMTGISMLRASGAFDLLGQVLTPFFSLLGIPPETAVLVLIRPISGSAALAVGAELMAQYGVDSQIGRTVAVMLGSTETTFYTISVYFGAAGIKKTRYAIPAALIADFVGFLSASWTSRLLF
;
A
#
# COMPACT_ATOMS: atom_id res chain seq x y z
N MET A 1 -2.86 -20.85 -6.92
CA MET A 1 -1.87 -21.23 -5.88
C MET A 1 -2.03 -20.43 -4.58
N THR A 2 -2.46 -19.19 -4.64
CA THR A 2 -2.73 -18.33 -3.46
C THR A 2 -3.89 -18.81 -2.60
N ASP A 3 -4.90 -19.47 -3.18
CA ASP A 3 -6.10 -19.93 -2.48
C ASP A 3 -5.84 -21.01 -1.44
N LEU A 4 -4.74 -21.76 -1.59
CA LEU A 4 -4.32 -22.81 -0.65
C LEU A 4 -3.38 -22.32 0.45
N LEU A 5 -2.88 -21.08 0.36
CA LEU A 5 -1.88 -20.54 1.28
C LEU A 5 -2.49 -20.31 2.68
N ILE A 6 -3.66 -19.67 2.74
CA ILE A 6 -4.35 -19.42 4.01
C ILE A 6 -4.82 -20.74 4.68
N PRO A 7 -5.54 -21.64 3.97
CA PRO A 7 -5.88 -22.96 4.54
C PRO A 7 -4.67 -23.77 4.96
N GLY A 8 -3.57 -23.72 4.17
CA GLY A 8 -2.33 -24.41 4.50
C GLY A 8 -1.69 -23.89 5.79
N LEU A 9 -1.58 -22.58 5.97
CA LEU A 9 -1.08 -21.96 7.19
C LEU A 9 -1.93 -22.34 8.41
N LEU A 10 -3.26 -22.27 8.29
CA LEU A 10 -4.17 -22.67 9.37
C LEU A 10 -4.00 -24.13 9.73
N THR A 11 -3.87 -25.01 8.73
CA THR A 11 -3.63 -26.45 8.95
C THR A 11 -2.31 -26.69 9.70
N ILE A 12 -1.23 -26.02 9.31
CA ILE A 12 0.07 -26.13 9.98
C ILE A 12 -0.05 -25.67 11.44
N VAL A 13 -0.69 -24.53 11.70
CA VAL A 13 -0.90 -24.01 13.05
C VAL A 13 -1.71 -25.00 13.90
N CYS A 14 -2.78 -25.59 13.34
CA CYS A 14 -3.57 -26.60 14.03
C CYS A 14 -2.76 -27.87 14.37
N ILE A 15 -1.93 -28.34 13.43
CA ILE A 15 -1.05 -29.50 13.66
C ILE A 15 -0.05 -29.22 14.79
N ILE A 16 0.56 -28.01 14.79
CA ILE A 16 1.51 -27.63 15.85
C ILE A 16 0.82 -27.52 17.20
N ALA A 17 -0.39 -26.95 17.26
CA ALA A 17 -1.17 -26.85 18.50
C ALA A 17 -1.53 -28.24 19.07
N LEU A 18 -1.98 -29.16 18.22
CA LEU A 18 -2.26 -30.54 18.60
C LEU A 18 -1.01 -31.27 19.12
N HIS A 19 0.15 -31.02 18.52
CA HIS A 19 1.41 -31.63 18.94
C HIS A 19 1.88 -31.14 20.32
N LYS A 20 1.59 -29.85 20.61
CA LYS A 20 1.91 -29.25 21.92
C LYS A 20 0.88 -29.55 23.01
N LYS A 21 -0.19 -30.28 22.71
CA LYS A 21 -1.31 -30.58 23.62
C LYS A 21 -2.00 -29.32 24.17
N GLU A 22 -1.95 -28.22 23.44
CA GLU A 22 -2.65 -26.99 23.79
C GLU A 22 -4.04 -26.98 23.14
N SER A 23 -5.00 -26.34 23.79
CA SER A 23 -6.33 -26.17 23.23
C SER A 23 -6.26 -25.18 22.06
N ALA A 24 -6.40 -25.68 20.83
CA ALA A 24 -6.42 -24.85 19.63
C ALA A 24 -7.54 -23.77 19.68
N TYR A 25 -8.65 -24.09 20.33
CA TYR A 25 -9.76 -23.17 20.53
C TYR A 25 -9.36 -22.00 21.44
N ASP A 26 -8.72 -22.26 22.57
CA ASP A 26 -8.31 -21.20 23.49
C ASP A 26 -7.26 -20.29 22.88
N LEU A 27 -6.30 -20.85 22.14
CA LEU A 27 -5.30 -20.07 21.40
C LEU A 27 -5.94 -19.16 20.31
N LEU A 28 -6.96 -19.68 19.62
CA LEU A 28 -7.69 -18.87 18.62
C LEU A 28 -8.48 -17.75 19.29
N VAL A 29 -9.13 -18.00 20.42
CA VAL A 29 -9.87 -16.98 21.19
C VAL A 29 -8.93 -15.91 21.73
N GLU A 30 -7.77 -16.30 22.27
CA GLU A 30 -6.74 -15.38 22.75
C GLU A 30 -6.19 -14.53 21.61
N GLY A 31 -5.85 -15.14 20.48
CA GLY A 31 -5.39 -14.44 19.29
C GLY A 31 -6.42 -13.47 18.73
N ALA A 32 -7.70 -13.84 18.74
CA ALA A 32 -8.80 -12.95 18.35
C ALA A 32 -8.95 -11.76 19.30
N ALA A 33 -8.83 -11.98 20.61
CA ALA A 33 -8.88 -10.92 21.61
C ALA A 33 -7.72 -9.94 21.44
N ASP A 34 -6.51 -10.45 21.20
CA ASP A 34 -5.33 -9.61 20.94
C ASP A 34 -5.45 -8.82 19.63
N GLY A 35 -5.99 -9.45 18.58
CA GLY A 35 -6.32 -8.77 17.32
C GLY A 35 -7.31 -7.62 17.52
N LEU A 36 -8.35 -7.80 18.32
CA LEU A 36 -9.30 -6.74 18.66
C LEU A 36 -8.66 -5.60 19.46
N ARG A 37 -7.78 -5.90 20.40
CA ARG A 37 -7.02 -4.88 21.15
C ARG A 37 -6.14 -4.06 20.21
N LEU A 38 -5.45 -4.73 19.28
CA LEU A 38 -4.62 -4.08 18.26
C LEU A 38 -5.47 -3.17 17.37
N LEU A 39 -6.60 -3.66 16.86
CA LEU A 39 -7.56 -2.88 16.08
C LEU A 39 -7.98 -1.60 16.83
N LYS A 40 -8.37 -1.71 18.09
CA LYS A 40 -8.77 -0.57 18.92
C LYS A 40 -7.65 0.48 19.05
N SER A 41 -6.39 0.07 19.07
CA SER A 41 -5.25 1.00 19.15
C SER A 41 -4.94 1.69 17.82
N ILE A 42 -5.22 1.04 16.69
CA ILE A 42 -4.90 1.51 15.34
C ILE A 42 -6.00 2.39 14.77
N VAL A 43 -7.27 2.07 15.03
CA VAL A 43 -8.44 2.77 14.46
C VAL A 43 -8.38 4.30 14.63
N PRO A 44 -8.06 4.88 15.80
CA PRO A 44 -8.00 6.34 15.93
C PRO A 44 -6.98 6.99 14.98
N THR A 45 -5.80 6.38 14.83
CA THR A 45 -4.75 6.85 13.93
C THR A 45 -5.21 6.78 12.46
N LEU A 46 -5.89 5.70 12.09
CA LEU A 46 -6.45 5.54 10.74
C LEU A 46 -7.53 6.57 10.43
N VAL A 47 -8.43 6.84 11.37
CA VAL A 47 -9.48 7.86 11.19
C VAL A 47 -8.86 9.22 10.90
N ILE A 48 -7.87 9.64 11.71
CA ILE A 48 -7.18 10.92 11.51
C ILE A 48 -6.47 10.97 10.16
N LEU A 49 -5.74 9.89 9.81
CA LEU A 49 -5.01 9.80 8.55
C LEU A 49 -5.96 9.87 7.35
N MET A 50 -7.02 9.07 7.34
CA MET A 50 -8.00 9.03 6.24
C MET A 50 -8.76 10.35 6.10
N THR A 51 -9.08 11.01 7.21
CA THR A 51 -9.70 12.33 7.21
C THR A 51 -8.77 13.37 6.57
N GLY A 52 -7.50 13.41 6.99
CA GLY A 52 -6.49 14.31 6.42
C GLY A 52 -6.29 14.09 4.91
N ILE A 53 -6.23 12.83 4.46
CA ILE A 53 -6.14 12.48 3.04
C ILE A 53 -7.36 12.96 2.27
N SER A 54 -8.56 12.74 2.81
CA SER A 54 -9.80 13.19 2.18
C SER A 54 -9.86 14.71 2.04
N MET A 55 -9.39 15.45 3.04
CA MET A 55 -9.29 16.91 2.99
C MET A 55 -8.29 17.38 1.92
N LEU A 56 -7.10 16.76 1.84
CA LEU A 56 -6.10 17.05 0.81
C LEU A 56 -6.63 16.75 -0.60
N ARG A 57 -7.38 15.68 -0.76
CA ARG A 57 -8.02 15.35 -2.04
C ARG A 57 -9.08 16.36 -2.42
N ALA A 58 -9.96 16.72 -1.48
CA ALA A 58 -11.04 17.69 -1.71
C ALA A 58 -10.51 19.11 -1.99
N SER A 59 -9.32 19.45 -1.52
CA SER A 59 -8.68 20.76 -1.78
C SER A 59 -8.08 20.90 -3.17
N GLY A 60 -8.03 19.83 -3.98
CA GLY A 60 -7.35 19.84 -5.29
C GLY A 60 -5.80 19.87 -5.21
N ALA A 61 -5.23 19.70 -4.02
CA ALA A 61 -3.78 19.75 -3.81
C ALA A 61 -3.04 18.67 -4.63
N PHE A 62 -3.63 17.49 -4.81
CA PHE A 62 -3.04 16.43 -5.62
C PHE A 62 -2.98 16.77 -7.12
N ASP A 63 -4.02 17.43 -7.63
CA ASP A 63 -4.06 17.83 -9.04
C ASP A 63 -3.02 18.92 -9.32
N LEU A 64 -2.88 19.88 -8.41
CA LEU A 64 -1.87 20.92 -8.51
C LEU A 64 -0.44 20.33 -8.43
N LEU A 65 -0.17 19.46 -7.48
CA LEU A 65 1.12 18.78 -7.35
C LEU A 65 1.41 17.90 -8.58
N GLY A 66 0.41 17.20 -9.10
CA GLY A 66 0.51 16.40 -10.31
C GLY A 66 0.97 17.24 -11.50
N GLN A 67 0.34 18.40 -11.73
CA GLN A 67 0.70 19.32 -12.81
C GLN A 67 2.15 19.82 -12.70
N VAL A 68 2.59 20.18 -11.50
CA VAL A 68 3.95 20.67 -11.25
C VAL A 68 5.00 19.56 -11.42
N LEU A 69 4.69 18.33 -11.03
CA LEU A 69 5.63 17.20 -11.07
C LEU A 69 5.64 16.45 -12.42
N THR A 70 4.61 16.59 -13.23
CA THR A 70 4.50 15.95 -14.55
C THR A 70 5.75 16.14 -15.44
N PRO A 71 6.32 17.35 -15.64
CA PRO A 71 7.51 17.52 -16.46
C PRO A 71 8.73 16.79 -15.88
N PHE A 72 8.85 16.71 -14.57
CA PHE A 72 9.94 15.99 -13.91
C PHE A 72 9.79 14.48 -14.09
N PHE A 73 8.58 13.92 -13.96
CA PHE A 73 8.32 12.51 -14.16
C PHE A 73 8.54 12.08 -15.62
N SER A 74 8.15 12.89 -16.58
CA SER A 74 8.39 12.61 -17.99
C SER A 74 9.89 12.54 -18.32
N LEU A 75 10.71 13.40 -17.72
CA LEU A 75 12.16 13.38 -17.87
C LEU A 75 12.79 12.08 -17.33
N LEU A 76 12.23 11.50 -16.26
CA LEU A 76 12.67 10.25 -15.65
C LEU A 76 12.11 9.02 -16.35
N GLY A 77 11.27 9.20 -17.36
CA GLY A 77 10.63 8.09 -18.07
C GLY A 77 9.39 7.51 -17.39
N ILE A 78 8.85 8.18 -16.39
CA ILE A 78 7.55 7.84 -15.80
C ILE A 78 6.46 8.45 -16.68
N PRO A 79 5.44 7.69 -17.13
CA PRO A 79 4.34 8.25 -17.91
C PRO A 79 3.67 9.40 -17.15
N PRO A 80 3.50 10.57 -17.77
CA PRO A 80 2.89 11.74 -17.11
C PRO A 80 1.51 11.48 -16.54
N GLU A 81 0.75 10.60 -17.18
CA GLU A 81 -0.59 10.19 -16.80
C GLU A 81 -0.63 9.51 -15.42
N THR A 82 0.50 8.89 -15.01
CA THR A 82 0.62 8.22 -13.72
C THR A 82 1.02 9.17 -12.58
N ALA A 83 1.22 10.45 -12.82
CA ALA A 83 1.69 11.41 -11.82
C ALA A 83 0.80 11.45 -10.57
N VAL A 84 -0.52 11.47 -10.77
CA VAL A 84 -1.50 11.45 -9.66
C VAL A 84 -1.42 10.15 -8.87
N LEU A 85 -1.21 9.02 -9.55
CA LEU A 85 -1.03 7.71 -8.91
C LEU A 85 0.22 7.69 -8.02
N VAL A 86 1.35 8.18 -8.54
CA VAL A 86 2.63 8.27 -7.79
C VAL A 86 2.48 9.09 -6.52
N LEU A 87 1.73 10.20 -6.56
CA LEU A 87 1.49 11.05 -5.40
C LEU A 87 0.54 10.43 -4.39
N ILE A 88 -0.51 9.76 -4.85
CA ILE A 88 -1.56 9.20 -3.99
C ILE A 88 -1.11 7.87 -3.36
N ARG A 89 -0.31 7.08 -4.04
CA ARG A 89 0.05 5.72 -3.62
C ARG A 89 0.69 5.64 -2.22
N PRO A 90 1.67 6.48 -1.84
CA PRO A 90 2.24 6.47 -0.50
C PRO A 90 1.23 6.82 0.60
N ILE A 91 0.13 7.48 0.24
CA ILE A 91 -0.83 8.09 1.17
C ILE A 91 -2.07 7.21 1.34
N SER A 92 -2.65 6.70 0.23
CA SER A 92 -3.89 5.95 0.26
C SER A 92 -3.90 4.83 -0.78
N GLY A 93 -3.87 3.57 -0.31
CA GLY A 93 -3.93 2.38 -1.17
C GLY A 93 -5.25 2.26 -1.93
N SER A 94 -6.38 2.53 -1.29
CA SER A 94 -7.71 2.46 -1.93
C SER A 94 -7.90 3.55 -2.98
N ALA A 95 -7.44 4.79 -2.70
CA ALA A 95 -7.48 5.86 -3.69
C ALA A 95 -6.53 5.58 -4.86
N ALA A 96 -5.35 5.01 -4.61
CA ALA A 96 -4.41 4.60 -5.65
C ALA A 96 -5.00 3.50 -6.54
N LEU A 97 -5.70 2.51 -5.96
CA LEU A 97 -6.41 1.49 -6.72
C LEU A 97 -7.51 2.08 -7.61
N ALA A 98 -8.29 3.05 -7.10
CA ALA A 98 -9.32 3.73 -7.87
C ALA A 98 -8.73 4.51 -9.05
N VAL A 99 -7.68 5.31 -8.81
CA VAL A 99 -6.96 6.04 -9.87
C VAL A 99 -6.34 5.08 -10.88
N GLY A 100 -5.75 3.99 -10.40
CA GLY A 100 -5.17 2.98 -11.28
C GLY A 100 -6.20 2.27 -12.15
N ALA A 101 -7.37 1.94 -11.60
CA ALA A 101 -8.48 1.36 -12.35
C ALA A 101 -9.01 2.34 -13.42
N GLU A 102 -9.12 3.62 -13.08
CA GLU A 102 -9.51 4.67 -14.03
C GLU A 102 -8.51 4.82 -15.18
N LEU A 103 -7.21 4.87 -14.88
CA LEU A 103 -6.15 4.91 -15.89
C LEU A 103 -6.16 3.68 -16.80
N MET A 104 -6.34 2.48 -16.23
CA MET A 104 -6.43 1.25 -17.02
C MET A 104 -7.68 1.20 -17.88
N ALA A 105 -8.81 1.75 -17.41
CA ALA A 105 -10.04 1.84 -18.19
C ALA A 105 -9.90 2.85 -19.34
N GLN A 106 -9.21 3.98 -19.10
CA GLN A 106 -9.02 5.04 -20.09
C GLN A 106 -8.01 4.67 -21.18
N TYR A 107 -6.88 4.12 -20.80
CA TYR A 107 -5.75 3.85 -21.71
C TYR A 107 -5.67 2.39 -22.17
N GLY A 108 -6.43 1.50 -21.55
CA GLY A 108 -6.40 0.06 -21.78
C GLY A 108 -5.40 -0.67 -20.89
N VAL A 109 -5.77 -1.85 -20.39
CA VAL A 109 -4.96 -2.66 -19.46
C VAL A 109 -3.65 -3.15 -20.11
N ASP A 110 -3.69 -3.45 -21.41
CA ASP A 110 -2.53 -3.94 -22.19
C ASP A 110 -1.68 -2.81 -22.77
N SER A 111 -2.07 -1.55 -22.60
CA SER A 111 -1.25 -0.41 -22.99
C SER A 111 -0.03 -0.29 -22.09
N GLN A 112 1.00 0.42 -22.56
CA GLN A 112 2.18 0.71 -21.75
C GLN A 112 1.81 1.43 -20.43
N ILE A 113 0.85 2.36 -20.47
CA ILE A 113 0.37 3.06 -19.28
C ILE A 113 -0.32 2.08 -18.33
N GLY A 114 -1.26 1.25 -18.83
CA GLY A 114 -1.98 0.27 -18.02
C GLY A 114 -1.05 -0.74 -17.33
N ARG A 115 -0.08 -1.28 -18.08
CA ARG A 115 0.94 -2.19 -17.54
C ARG A 115 1.83 -1.51 -16.50
N THR A 116 2.27 -0.28 -16.75
CA THR A 116 3.05 0.51 -15.78
C THR A 116 2.26 0.73 -14.50
N VAL A 117 0.99 1.10 -14.60
CA VAL A 117 0.08 1.27 -13.46
C VAL A 117 -0.08 -0.03 -12.67
N ALA A 118 -0.29 -1.16 -13.35
CA ALA A 118 -0.43 -2.46 -12.70
C ALA A 118 0.84 -2.86 -11.93
N VAL A 119 2.02 -2.66 -12.54
CA VAL A 119 3.31 -2.94 -11.89
C VAL A 119 3.55 -1.99 -10.71
N MET A 120 3.26 -0.69 -10.85
CA MET A 120 3.36 0.29 -9.76
C MET A 120 2.50 -0.10 -8.56
N LEU A 121 1.24 -0.48 -8.79
CA LEU A 121 0.32 -0.90 -7.73
C LEU A 121 0.75 -2.19 -7.06
N GLY A 122 1.31 -3.14 -7.82
CA GLY A 122 1.75 -4.44 -7.31
C GLY A 122 3.10 -4.44 -6.62
N SER A 123 3.99 -3.47 -6.94
CA SER A 123 5.37 -3.43 -6.43
C SER A 123 5.58 -2.43 -5.27
N THR A 124 4.61 -1.60 -4.96
CA THR A 124 4.70 -0.57 -3.91
C THR A 124 3.59 -0.74 -2.87
N GLU A 125 3.78 -0.14 -1.71
CA GLU A 125 2.81 -0.16 -0.61
C GLU A 125 2.45 1.27 -0.15
N THR A 126 1.41 1.36 0.70
CA THR A 126 0.93 2.65 1.23
C THR A 126 1.79 3.05 2.42
N THR A 127 2.83 3.83 2.18
CA THR A 127 3.88 4.18 3.14
C THR A 127 3.33 4.76 4.44
N PHE A 128 2.49 5.80 4.37
CA PHE A 128 2.00 6.46 5.59
C PHE A 128 1.06 5.56 6.39
N TYR A 129 0.22 4.80 5.71
CA TYR A 129 -0.64 3.81 6.36
C TYR A 129 0.19 2.74 7.07
N THR A 130 1.13 2.13 6.37
CA THR A 130 1.98 1.06 6.88
C THR A 130 2.79 1.52 8.10
N ILE A 131 3.44 2.68 8.01
CA ILE A 131 4.21 3.25 9.13
C ILE A 131 3.27 3.54 10.31
N SER A 132 2.10 4.12 10.08
CA SER A 132 1.14 4.44 11.14
C SER A 132 0.66 3.20 11.88
N VAL A 133 0.33 2.14 11.15
CA VAL A 133 -0.14 0.88 11.71
C VAL A 133 0.97 0.18 12.50
N TYR A 134 2.12 -0.07 11.86
CA TYR A 134 3.19 -0.85 12.50
C TYR A 134 3.86 -0.10 13.65
N PHE A 135 4.12 1.20 13.50
CA PHE A 135 4.73 1.99 14.57
C PHE A 135 3.74 2.22 15.71
N GLY A 136 2.45 2.41 15.40
CA GLY A 136 1.39 2.47 16.38
C GLY A 136 1.28 1.19 17.21
N ALA A 137 1.27 0.04 16.55
CA ALA A 137 1.24 -1.27 17.19
C ALA A 137 2.47 -1.54 18.06
N ALA A 138 3.66 -1.12 17.60
CA ALA A 138 4.92 -1.26 18.31
C ALA A 138 5.16 -0.17 19.39
N GLY A 139 4.26 0.79 19.53
CA GLY A 139 4.40 1.91 20.48
C GLY A 139 5.54 2.89 20.12
N ILE A 140 6.00 2.89 18.87
CA ILE A 140 7.08 3.74 18.39
C ILE A 140 6.54 5.13 18.08
N LYS A 141 6.99 6.15 18.81
CA LYS A 141 6.54 7.54 18.67
C LYS A 141 7.37 8.38 17.69
N LYS A 142 8.59 7.94 17.35
CA LYS A 142 9.49 8.70 16.48
C LYS A 142 9.88 7.86 15.27
N THR A 143 9.44 8.28 14.10
CA THR A 143 9.70 7.58 12.83
C THR A 143 11.14 7.73 12.32
N ARG A 144 11.87 8.73 12.81
CA ARG A 144 13.26 9.05 12.37
C ARG A 144 13.37 9.04 10.84
N TYR A 145 14.18 8.11 10.31
CA TYR A 145 14.44 7.98 8.88
C TYR A 145 13.44 7.08 8.14
N ALA A 146 12.45 6.48 8.82
CA ALA A 146 11.55 5.52 8.20
C ALA A 146 10.71 6.15 7.08
N ILE A 147 10.13 7.33 7.31
CA ILE A 147 9.32 8.02 6.30
C ILE A 147 10.17 8.40 5.07
N PRO A 148 11.27 9.17 5.17
CA PRO A 148 12.05 9.53 3.99
C PRO A 148 12.65 8.31 3.29
N ALA A 149 13.10 7.29 4.01
CA ALA A 149 13.61 6.06 3.40
C ALA A 149 12.54 5.32 2.62
N ALA A 150 11.33 5.20 3.15
CA ALA A 150 10.22 4.55 2.49
C ALA A 150 9.75 5.32 1.24
N LEU A 151 9.68 6.65 1.30
CA LEU A 151 9.33 7.48 0.13
C LEU A 151 10.38 7.39 -0.98
N ILE A 152 11.67 7.30 -0.63
CA ILE A 152 12.74 7.04 -1.61
C ILE A 152 12.57 5.65 -2.23
N ALA A 153 12.26 4.63 -1.42
CA ALA A 153 12.02 3.29 -1.90
C ALA A 153 10.79 3.21 -2.83
N ASP A 154 9.69 3.88 -2.49
CA ASP A 154 8.51 4.00 -3.35
C ASP A 154 8.87 4.66 -4.69
N PHE A 155 9.63 5.76 -4.65
CA PHE A 155 10.03 6.46 -5.86
C PHE A 155 10.92 5.59 -6.77
N VAL A 156 11.88 4.85 -6.21
CA VAL A 156 12.67 3.86 -6.95
C VAL A 156 11.79 2.74 -7.49
N GLY A 157 10.79 2.31 -6.73
CA GLY A 157 9.79 1.34 -7.16
C GLY A 157 9.01 1.81 -8.39
N PHE A 158 8.55 3.07 -8.39
CA PHE A 158 7.83 3.67 -9.53
C PHE A 158 8.72 3.81 -10.77
N LEU A 159 9.97 4.23 -10.60
CA LEU A 159 10.96 4.24 -11.70
C LEU A 159 11.18 2.86 -12.28
N SER A 160 11.45 1.89 -11.41
CA SER A 160 11.67 0.50 -11.83
C SER A 160 10.44 -0.09 -12.52
N ALA A 161 9.24 0.17 -12.02
CA ALA A 161 7.99 -0.26 -12.62
C ALA A 161 7.82 0.32 -14.04
N SER A 162 8.12 1.61 -14.21
CA SER A 162 8.04 2.24 -15.54
C SER A 162 9.06 1.67 -16.51
N TRP A 163 10.31 1.47 -16.09
CA TRP A 163 11.37 0.94 -16.94
C TRP A 163 11.16 -0.53 -17.29
N THR A 164 10.80 -1.36 -16.30
CA THR A 164 10.52 -2.78 -16.55
C THR A 164 9.32 -2.98 -17.45
N SER A 165 8.27 -2.18 -17.29
CA SER A 165 7.12 -2.19 -18.19
C SER A 165 7.47 -1.85 -19.64
N ARG A 166 8.47 -0.98 -19.88
CA ARG A 166 8.97 -0.66 -21.23
C ARG A 166 9.88 -1.72 -21.83
N LEU A 167 10.64 -2.42 -20.96
CA LEU A 167 11.64 -3.39 -21.41
C LEU A 167 11.06 -4.78 -21.67
N LEU A 168 10.03 -5.16 -20.92
CA LEU A 168 9.48 -6.51 -20.95
C LEU A 168 8.24 -6.64 -21.86
N PHE A 169 7.62 -5.52 -22.18
CA PHE A 169 6.36 -5.48 -22.95
C PHE A 169 6.37 -4.41 -24.04
#